data_4ba665b7682e8e1d6c88d6d1bda61ef2
#
_entry.id   4ba665b7682e8e1d6c88d6d1bda61ef2
#
_cell.length_a   1.000
_cell.length_b   1.000
_cell.length_c   1.000
_cell.angle_alpha   90.00
_cell.angle_beta   90.00
_cell.angle_gamma   90.00
#
_symmetry.space_group_name_H-M   'P 1'
#
loop_
_entity.id
_entity.type
_entity.pdbx_description
1 polymer ?
#
loop_
_entity_poly.entity_id
_entity_poly.type
_entity_poly.pdbx_seq_one_letter_code
_entity_poly.pdbx_strand_id
1 'polypeptide(L)'
;MIVVLLLLILSVCLLPLWPQETVTPVKPLSARIDALIEHKLPAGSNVAISVYDLTAGKPLYGYQADKLSRPASTMKLLTTITALSRPEADEPFRTEVWYQGTIERDTLQGDMYVIGGYDPEFDEEALDSLVATVARFPFSVIKGKVYGDVSMKDSLYWGSGWLWDDTPYSFQPYLSPLMLNKGVVKVTATPGERGDSARLECTPASSYYTLTNKTQSRTPSAGRFRVSRDWLVNGNNITVT
;
A
#
# COMPACT_ATOMS: atom_id res chain seq x y z
N MET A 1 55.68 53.21 34.24
CA MET A 1 54.95 51.92 34.45
C MET A 1 53.43 52.07 34.51
N ILE A 2 52.87 53.20 34.94
CA ILE A 2 51.42 53.44 35.07
C ILE A 2 50.76 53.70 33.69
N VAL A 3 51.41 54.35 32.72
CA VAL A 3 50.89 54.71 31.43
C VAL A 3 50.69 53.44 30.47
N VAL A 4 51.57 52.45 30.58
CA VAL A 4 51.50 51.19 29.82
C VAL A 4 50.33 50.29 30.33
N LEU A 5 50.03 50.35 31.62
CA LEU A 5 48.94 49.61 32.23
C LEU A 5 47.56 50.19 31.83
N LEU A 6 47.46 51.52 31.70
CA LEU A 6 46.25 52.20 31.25
C LEU A 6 45.90 51.91 29.75
N LEU A 7 46.92 51.82 28.90
CA LEU A 7 46.74 51.48 27.48
C LEU A 7 46.33 50.00 27.26
N LEU A 8 46.77 49.10 28.13
CA LEU A 8 46.37 47.70 28.12
C LEU A 8 44.91 47.53 28.59
N ILE A 9 44.43 48.29 29.53
CA ILE A 9 43.03 48.25 30.01
C ILE A 9 42.12 48.89 29.00
N LEU A 10 42.47 49.92 28.25
CA LEU A 10 41.68 50.50 27.18
C LEU A 10 41.60 49.61 25.94
N SER A 11 42.61 48.76 25.66
CA SER A 11 42.64 47.85 24.54
C SER A 11 41.69 46.66 24.74
N VAL A 12 41.40 46.25 25.97
CA VAL A 12 40.46 45.15 26.28
C VAL A 12 39.02 45.61 26.18
N CYS A 13 38.70 46.90 26.31
CA CYS A 13 37.33 47.43 26.16
C CYS A 13 36.89 47.66 24.71
N LEU A 14 37.79 47.50 23.72
CA LEU A 14 37.47 47.67 22.29
C LEU A 14 37.38 46.36 21.53
N LEU A 15 37.24 45.22 22.21
CA LEU A 15 36.84 43.98 21.53
C LEU A 15 35.43 44.19 20.95
N PRO A 16 35.23 44.00 19.62
CA PRO A 16 33.91 44.11 19.07
C PRO A 16 32.99 43.10 19.78
N LEU A 17 31.92 43.59 20.37
CA LEU A 17 30.83 42.78 20.84
C LEU A 17 30.29 42.07 19.60
N TRP A 18 30.82 40.90 19.32
CA TRP A 18 30.22 40.00 18.33
C TRP A 18 28.78 39.77 18.79
N PRO A 19 27.81 39.98 17.91
CA PRO A 19 26.43 39.67 18.28
C PRO A 19 26.41 38.19 18.67
N GLN A 20 26.19 37.89 19.94
CA GLN A 20 25.87 36.54 20.35
C GLN A 20 24.58 36.20 19.66
N GLU A 21 24.65 35.28 18.67
CA GLU A 21 23.44 34.65 18.14
C GLU A 21 22.70 34.10 19.35
N THR A 22 21.58 34.70 19.66
CA THR A 22 20.67 34.18 20.67
C THR A 22 20.10 32.87 20.15
N VAL A 23 20.76 31.77 20.48
CA VAL A 23 20.22 30.43 20.24
C VAL A 23 18.90 30.37 20.98
N THR A 24 17.83 30.53 20.25
CA THR A 24 16.46 30.36 20.79
C THR A 24 16.36 28.93 21.34
N PRO A 25 16.15 28.75 22.64
CA PRO A 25 16.11 27.41 23.22
C PRO A 25 15.02 26.61 22.55
N VAL A 26 15.40 25.45 21.97
CA VAL A 26 14.44 24.52 21.35
C VAL A 26 13.49 24.07 22.44
N LYS A 27 12.18 24.32 22.26
CA LYS A 27 11.15 23.88 23.20
C LYS A 27 11.24 22.37 23.41
N PRO A 28 11.05 21.87 24.64
CA PRO A 28 10.98 20.44 24.91
C PRO A 28 9.97 19.73 23.96
N LEU A 29 10.22 18.47 23.65
CA LEU A 29 9.36 17.69 22.77
C LEU A 29 7.88 17.71 23.23
N SER A 30 7.65 17.55 24.53
CA SER A 30 6.31 17.61 25.14
C SER A 30 5.60 18.92 24.81
N ALA A 31 6.23 20.07 25.09
CA ALA A 31 5.62 21.37 24.84
C ALA A 31 5.34 21.64 23.35
N ARG A 32 6.12 21.04 22.46
CA ARG A 32 5.87 21.12 21.01
C ARG A 32 4.67 20.29 20.60
N ILE A 33 4.52 19.08 21.15
CA ILE A 33 3.39 18.21 20.89
C ILE A 33 2.10 18.82 21.47
N ASP A 34 2.15 19.32 22.70
CA ASP A 34 0.99 19.98 23.35
C ASP A 34 0.50 21.16 22.50
N ALA A 35 1.40 22.01 22.03
CA ALA A 35 1.04 23.13 21.17
C ALA A 35 0.43 22.69 19.82
N LEU A 36 0.84 21.57 19.24
CA LEU A 36 0.23 21.01 18.04
C LEU A 36 -1.20 20.52 18.32
N ILE A 37 -1.39 19.83 19.44
CA ILE A 37 -2.73 19.36 19.85
C ILE A 37 -3.67 20.54 20.05
N GLU A 38 -3.23 21.56 20.77
CA GLU A 38 -4.05 22.71 21.14
C GLU A 38 -4.37 23.63 19.95
N HIS A 39 -3.41 23.87 19.06
CA HIS A 39 -3.53 24.93 18.06
C HIS A 39 -3.69 24.45 16.63
N LYS A 40 -3.43 23.17 16.32
CA LYS A 40 -3.42 22.65 14.95
C LYS A 40 -4.48 21.60 14.67
N LEU A 41 -5.07 21.04 15.71
CA LEU A 41 -6.14 20.07 15.54
C LEU A 41 -7.52 20.74 15.64
N PRO A 42 -8.50 20.30 14.82
CA PRO A 42 -9.87 20.76 14.97
C PRO A 42 -10.41 20.46 16.37
N ALA A 43 -11.25 21.34 16.90
CA ALA A 43 -11.93 21.11 18.18
C ALA A 43 -12.70 19.79 18.14
N GLY A 44 -12.61 19.01 19.20
CA GLY A 44 -13.27 17.71 19.30
C GLY A 44 -12.52 16.54 18.62
N SER A 45 -11.31 16.78 18.08
CA SER A 45 -10.49 15.70 17.56
C SER A 45 -10.20 14.65 18.63
N ASN A 46 -10.31 13.38 18.23
CA ASN A 46 -9.90 12.27 19.09
C ASN A 46 -8.42 11.98 18.88
N VAL A 47 -7.61 12.19 19.89
CA VAL A 47 -6.15 12.06 19.85
C VAL A 47 -5.67 11.21 21.01
N ALA A 48 -4.78 10.28 20.73
CA ALA A 48 -4.00 9.54 21.71
C ALA A 48 -2.56 9.47 21.21
N ILE A 49 -1.59 9.79 22.04
CA ILE A 49 -0.17 9.82 21.66
C ILE A 49 0.64 9.13 22.76
N SER A 50 1.53 8.22 22.33
CA SER A 50 2.57 7.64 23.17
C SER A 50 3.89 7.73 22.42
N VAL A 51 4.89 8.33 23.03
CA VAL A 51 6.25 8.40 22.50
C VAL A 51 7.18 7.68 23.44
N TYR A 52 7.93 6.75 22.92
CA TYR A 52 8.83 5.90 23.67
C TYR A 52 10.24 5.96 23.11
N ASP A 53 11.24 6.08 23.98
CA ASP A 53 12.64 6.00 23.62
C ASP A 53 13.09 4.53 23.67
N LEU A 54 13.30 3.95 22.51
CA LEU A 54 13.71 2.53 22.39
C LEU A 54 15.15 2.32 22.89
N THR A 55 16.01 3.32 22.78
CA THR A 55 17.40 3.25 23.24
C THR A 55 17.49 3.32 24.75
N ALA A 56 16.78 4.28 25.34
CA ALA A 56 16.75 4.46 26.80
C ALA A 56 15.74 3.55 27.51
N GLY A 57 14.88 2.84 26.76
CA GLY A 57 13.90 1.93 27.32
C GLY A 57 12.81 2.61 28.16
N LYS A 58 12.44 3.87 27.84
CA LYS A 58 11.51 4.65 28.67
C LYS A 58 10.53 5.51 27.87
N PRO A 59 9.34 5.78 28.43
CA PRO A 59 8.42 6.73 27.81
C PRO A 59 8.97 8.16 27.87
N LEU A 60 8.81 8.90 26.77
CA LEU A 60 9.17 10.31 26.67
C LEU A 60 7.96 11.24 26.78
N TYR A 61 6.80 10.80 26.31
CA TYR A 61 5.57 11.59 26.30
C TYR A 61 4.34 10.68 26.23
N GLY A 62 3.27 11.08 26.90
CA GLY A 62 1.97 10.42 26.84
C GLY A 62 0.85 11.45 26.89
N TYR A 63 -0.08 11.36 25.95
CA TYR A 63 -1.33 12.13 25.93
C TYR A 63 -2.47 11.19 25.63
N GLN A 64 -3.39 11.02 26.60
CA GLN A 64 -4.51 10.08 26.52
C GLN A 64 -4.07 8.68 25.99
N ALA A 65 -2.89 8.21 26.37
CA ALA A 65 -2.26 7.03 25.80
C ALA A 65 -3.07 5.73 26.02
N ASP A 66 -3.88 5.69 27.09
CA ASP A 66 -4.75 4.56 27.44
C ASP A 66 -6.13 4.65 26.80
N LYS A 67 -6.40 5.69 25.99
CA LYS A 67 -7.68 5.87 25.36
C LYS A 67 -7.87 4.90 24.20
N LEU A 68 -8.99 4.18 24.21
CA LEU A 68 -9.36 3.28 23.11
C LEU A 68 -9.58 4.09 21.82
N SER A 69 -8.93 3.67 20.77
CA SER A 69 -9.00 4.31 19.44
C SER A 69 -9.13 3.23 18.37
N ARG A 70 -9.69 3.59 17.22
CA ARG A 70 -9.71 2.69 16.06
C ARG A 70 -8.31 2.58 15.50
N PRO A 71 -7.74 1.39 15.45
CA PRO A 71 -6.35 1.22 15.01
C PRO A 71 -6.17 1.42 13.50
N ALA A 72 -7.23 1.25 12.70
CA ALA A 72 -7.15 1.26 11.24
C ALA A 72 -5.94 0.44 10.75
N SER A 73 -5.14 0.96 9.76
CA SER A 73 -3.97 0.25 9.22
C SER A 73 -2.84 0.01 10.23
N THR A 74 -2.89 0.61 11.43
CA THR A 74 -1.89 0.29 12.48
C THR A 74 -2.07 -1.13 13.01
N MET A 75 -3.23 -1.76 12.81
CA MET A 75 -3.41 -3.21 13.06
C MET A 75 -2.42 -4.09 12.30
N LYS A 76 -1.93 -3.64 11.15
CA LYS A 76 -0.91 -4.37 10.38
C LYS A 76 0.37 -4.61 11.18
N LEU A 77 0.69 -3.72 12.13
CA LEU A 77 1.85 -3.92 13.03
C LEU A 77 1.68 -5.19 13.87
N LEU A 78 0.48 -5.40 14.45
CA LEU A 78 0.22 -6.61 15.23
C LEU A 78 0.29 -7.87 14.37
N THR A 79 -0.31 -7.84 13.18
CA THR A 79 -0.24 -8.94 12.22
C THR A 79 1.21 -9.26 11.84
N THR A 80 2.00 -8.22 11.52
CA THR A 80 3.40 -8.38 11.12
C THR A 80 4.26 -8.91 12.27
N ILE A 81 4.10 -8.36 13.50
CA ILE A 81 4.82 -8.82 14.67
C ILE A 81 4.48 -10.30 14.95
N THR A 82 3.20 -10.65 14.86
CA THR A 82 2.75 -12.03 15.05
C THR A 82 3.35 -12.95 14.01
N ALA A 83 3.34 -12.57 12.73
CA ALA A 83 3.95 -13.36 11.66
C ALA A 83 5.45 -13.58 11.90
N LEU A 84 6.20 -12.51 12.21
CA LEU A 84 7.64 -12.57 12.47
C LEU A 84 8.01 -13.37 13.74
N SER A 85 7.07 -13.53 14.67
CA SER A 85 7.29 -14.33 15.89
C SER A 85 7.02 -15.82 15.70
N ARG A 86 6.54 -16.23 14.52
CA ARG A 86 6.26 -17.64 14.21
C ARG A 86 7.48 -18.32 13.62
N PRO A 87 7.65 -19.64 13.87
CA PRO A 87 8.74 -20.41 13.24
C PRO A 87 8.68 -20.40 11.71
N GLU A 88 7.48 -20.26 11.16
CA GLU A 88 7.20 -20.26 9.73
C GLU A 88 7.37 -18.85 9.08
N ALA A 89 7.99 -17.89 9.77
CA ALA A 89 8.16 -16.51 9.27
C ALA A 89 8.91 -16.43 7.93
N ASP A 90 9.78 -17.39 7.67
CA ASP A 90 10.58 -17.48 6.44
C ASP A 90 9.92 -18.35 5.35
N GLU A 91 8.74 -18.92 5.61
CA GLU A 91 8.02 -19.69 4.59
C GLU A 91 7.50 -18.77 3.49
N PRO A 92 7.85 -19.03 2.22
CA PRO A 92 7.38 -18.19 1.12
C PRO A 92 5.91 -18.47 0.78
N PHE A 93 5.20 -17.45 0.35
CA PHE A 93 3.95 -17.64 -0.38
C PHE A 93 4.24 -18.30 -1.72
N ARG A 94 3.37 -19.20 -2.18
CA ARG A 94 3.62 -19.98 -3.41
C ARG A 94 2.38 -20.01 -4.28
N THR A 95 2.56 -19.73 -5.57
CA THR A 95 1.61 -20.09 -6.61
C THR A 95 2.20 -21.28 -7.36
N GLU A 96 1.50 -22.39 -7.39
CA GLU A 96 2.02 -23.65 -7.92
C GLU A 96 1.23 -24.12 -9.13
N VAL A 97 1.88 -24.88 -10.02
CA VAL A 97 1.21 -25.56 -11.13
C VAL A 97 1.42 -27.06 -10.99
N TRP A 98 0.31 -27.76 -10.99
CA TRP A 98 0.24 -29.21 -10.94
C TRP A 98 -0.52 -29.74 -12.16
N TYR A 99 -0.27 -30.98 -12.54
CA TYR A 99 -1.10 -31.67 -13.53
C TYR A 99 -1.45 -33.07 -13.06
N GLN A 100 -2.57 -33.58 -13.55
CA GLN A 100 -3.06 -34.93 -13.29
C GLN A 100 -3.43 -35.58 -14.62
N GLY A 101 -2.92 -36.76 -14.87
CA GLY A 101 -3.19 -37.53 -16.10
C GLY A 101 -1.94 -38.24 -16.62
N THR A 102 -2.01 -38.71 -17.84
CA THR A 102 -0.91 -39.38 -18.54
C THR A 102 -0.35 -38.49 -19.65
N ILE A 103 0.96 -38.55 -19.84
CA ILE A 103 1.59 -37.85 -20.95
C ILE A 103 1.83 -38.84 -22.07
N GLU A 104 1.21 -38.58 -23.20
CA GLU A 104 1.34 -39.37 -24.45
C GLU A 104 2.01 -38.51 -25.50
N ARG A 105 3.27 -38.82 -25.81
CA ARG A 105 4.15 -38.00 -26.67
C ARG A 105 4.32 -36.59 -26.10
N ASP A 106 3.70 -35.60 -26.71
CA ASP A 106 3.72 -34.17 -26.31
C ASP A 106 2.36 -33.68 -25.76
N THR A 107 1.47 -34.59 -25.42
CA THR A 107 0.10 -34.30 -25.01
C THR A 107 -0.18 -34.81 -23.61
N LEU A 108 -0.63 -33.93 -22.72
CA LEU A 108 -1.24 -34.30 -21.44
C LEU A 108 -2.69 -34.75 -21.67
N GLN A 109 -2.98 -36.05 -21.44
CA GLN A 109 -4.32 -36.58 -21.35
C GLN A 109 -4.81 -36.40 -19.91
N GLY A 110 -5.25 -35.20 -19.58
CA GLY A 110 -5.61 -34.85 -18.21
C GLY A 110 -5.69 -33.36 -17.97
N ASP A 111 -5.81 -32.98 -16.72
CA ASP A 111 -6.08 -31.63 -16.28
C ASP A 111 -4.83 -30.97 -15.70
N MET A 112 -4.82 -29.64 -15.74
CA MET A 112 -3.82 -28.79 -15.10
C MET A 112 -4.48 -27.93 -14.01
N TYR A 113 -3.75 -27.68 -12.93
CA TYR A 113 -4.21 -26.92 -11.77
C TYR A 113 -3.21 -25.81 -11.47
N VAL A 114 -3.69 -24.57 -11.42
CA VAL A 114 -2.94 -23.42 -10.89
C VAL A 114 -3.43 -23.19 -9.48
N ILE A 115 -2.60 -23.52 -8.49
CA ILE A 115 -2.95 -23.51 -7.08
C ILE A 115 -2.46 -22.19 -6.47
N GLY A 116 -3.39 -21.41 -5.95
CA GLY A 116 -3.07 -20.14 -5.28
C GLY A 116 -2.72 -20.33 -3.81
N GLY A 117 -1.66 -19.67 -3.35
CA GLY A 117 -1.17 -19.69 -1.97
C GLY A 117 -1.13 -18.32 -1.30
N TYR A 118 -2.01 -17.41 -1.67
CA TYR A 118 -2.06 -16.05 -1.13
C TYR A 118 -0.79 -15.23 -1.38
N ASP A 119 -0.07 -15.48 -2.46
CA ASP A 119 1.10 -14.68 -2.82
C ASP A 119 0.67 -13.24 -3.15
N PRO A 120 1.02 -12.24 -2.32
CA PRO A 120 0.64 -10.85 -2.52
C PRO A 120 1.46 -10.15 -3.60
N GLU A 121 2.56 -10.75 -4.03
CA GLU A 121 3.47 -10.23 -5.06
C GLU A 121 3.32 -10.95 -6.40
N PHE A 122 2.29 -11.81 -6.54
CA PHE A 122 2.00 -12.49 -7.81
C PHE A 122 1.43 -11.48 -8.82
N ASP A 123 2.31 -10.96 -9.64
CA ASP A 123 2.04 -9.98 -10.69
C ASP A 123 2.17 -10.58 -12.10
N GLU A 124 2.13 -9.74 -13.14
CA GLU A 124 2.25 -10.17 -14.53
C GLU A 124 3.63 -10.78 -14.83
N GLU A 125 4.71 -10.28 -14.23
CA GLU A 125 6.06 -10.81 -14.41
C GLU A 125 6.18 -12.20 -13.75
N ALA A 126 5.64 -12.37 -12.57
CA ALA A 126 5.56 -13.67 -11.90
C ALA A 126 4.69 -14.67 -12.68
N LEU A 127 3.57 -14.23 -13.25
CA LEU A 127 2.75 -15.05 -14.14
C LEU A 127 3.50 -15.47 -15.39
N ASP A 128 4.20 -14.56 -16.06
CA ASP A 128 5.00 -14.88 -17.23
C ASP A 128 6.11 -15.89 -16.92
N SER A 129 6.77 -15.74 -15.77
CA SER A 129 7.78 -16.68 -15.27
C SER A 129 7.16 -18.06 -15.00
N LEU A 130 5.95 -18.11 -14.43
CA LEU A 130 5.23 -19.36 -14.21
C LEU A 130 4.89 -20.03 -15.55
N VAL A 131 4.37 -19.29 -16.52
CA VAL A 131 4.06 -19.77 -17.87
C VAL A 131 5.33 -20.29 -18.57
N ALA A 132 6.45 -19.56 -18.49
CA ALA A 132 7.73 -20.00 -19.03
C ALA A 132 8.24 -21.30 -18.38
N THR A 133 7.92 -21.51 -17.10
CA THR A 133 8.24 -22.76 -16.39
C THR A 133 7.34 -23.90 -16.89
N VAL A 134 6.05 -23.67 -17.06
CA VAL A 134 5.10 -24.66 -17.62
C VAL A 134 5.47 -25.05 -19.05
N ALA A 135 5.97 -24.09 -19.85
CA ALA A 135 6.42 -24.35 -21.21
C ALA A 135 7.62 -25.32 -21.31
N ARG A 136 8.29 -25.63 -20.18
CA ARG A 136 9.36 -26.65 -20.12
C ARG A 136 8.84 -28.04 -19.77
N PHE A 137 7.55 -28.19 -19.51
CA PHE A 137 6.96 -29.51 -19.25
C PHE A 137 7.03 -30.38 -20.50
N PRO A 138 7.03 -31.70 -20.31
CA PRO A 138 7.21 -32.64 -21.43
C PRO A 138 5.93 -32.82 -22.29
N PHE A 139 5.11 -31.76 -22.40
CA PHE A 139 3.94 -31.70 -23.26
C PHE A 139 3.69 -30.25 -23.71
N SER A 140 3.15 -30.09 -24.90
CA SER A 140 2.76 -28.81 -25.49
C SER A 140 1.24 -28.68 -25.66
N VAL A 141 0.52 -29.78 -25.51
CA VAL A 141 -0.95 -29.85 -25.66
C VAL A 141 -1.58 -30.40 -24.38
N ILE A 142 -2.67 -29.79 -23.96
CA ILE A 142 -3.50 -30.26 -22.85
C ILE A 142 -4.85 -30.67 -23.41
N LYS A 143 -5.19 -31.96 -23.29
CA LYS A 143 -6.52 -32.51 -23.63
C LYS A 143 -7.38 -32.68 -22.39
N GLY A 144 -7.54 -31.60 -21.65
CA GLY A 144 -8.32 -31.50 -20.43
C GLY A 144 -8.63 -30.06 -20.16
N LYS A 145 -8.76 -29.72 -18.89
CA LYS A 145 -9.06 -28.38 -18.42
C LYS A 145 -7.90 -27.78 -17.65
N VAL A 146 -7.86 -26.46 -17.61
CA VAL A 146 -7.01 -25.70 -16.68
C VAL A 146 -7.91 -25.13 -15.58
N TYR A 147 -7.62 -25.51 -14.35
CA TYR A 147 -8.36 -25.06 -13.17
C TYR A 147 -7.54 -24.05 -12.38
N GLY A 148 -8.19 -22.97 -11.94
CA GLY A 148 -7.68 -22.13 -10.85
C GLY A 148 -8.16 -22.71 -9.53
N ASP A 149 -7.23 -23.17 -8.71
CA ASP A 149 -7.53 -23.73 -7.38
C ASP A 149 -7.42 -22.65 -6.31
N VAL A 150 -8.54 -22.39 -5.64
CA VAL A 150 -8.69 -21.44 -4.54
C VAL A 150 -9.15 -22.13 -3.24
N SER A 151 -8.99 -23.44 -3.16
CA SER A 151 -9.51 -24.28 -2.07
C SER A 151 -8.87 -23.98 -0.69
N MET A 152 -7.73 -23.26 -0.68
CA MET A 152 -7.10 -22.81 0.56
C MET A 152 -7.99 -21.87 1.38
N LYS A 153 -9.06 -21.31 0.78
CA LYS A 153 -9.99 -20.41 1.44
C LYS A 153 -11.44 -20.86 1.25
N ASP A 154 -12.27 -20.51 2.22
CA ASP A 154 -13.72 -20.57 2.13
C ASP A 154 -14.29 -19.62 1.05
N SER A 155 -15.60 -19.66 0.83
CA SER A 155 -16.28 -18.82 -0.15
C SER A 155 -16.49 -17.36 0.29
N LEU A 156 -15.95 -16.94 1.44
CA LEU A 156 -16.04 -15.57 1.92
C LEU A 156 -14.91 -14.72 1.33
N TYR A 157 -15.24 -13.83 0.41
CA TYR A 157 -14.26 -13.01 -0.31
C TYR A 157 -13.80 -11.76 0.45
N TRP A 158 -14.39 -11.45 1.59
CA TRP A 158 -13.98 -10.31 2.44
C TRP A 158 -14.02 -10.65 3.92
N GLY A 159 -13.34 -9.83 4.72
CA GLY A 159 -13.26 -10.00 6.16
C GLY A 159 -14.47 -9.47 6.91
N SER A 160 -14.72 -10.04 8.09
CA SER A 160 -15.72 -9.52 9.02
C SER A 160 -15.42 -8.08 9.41
N GLY A 161 -16.45 -7.23 9.41
CA GLY A 161 -16.32 -5.81 9.77
C GLY A 161 -15.79 -4.90 8.65
N TRP A 162 -15.53 -5.42 7.46
CA TRP A 162 -15.24 -4.60 6.29
C TRP A 162 -16.47 -3.83 5.85
N LEU A 163 -16.28 -2.58 5.44
CA LEU A 163 -17.37 -1.77 4.93
C LEU A 163 -17.73 -2.21 3.51
N TRP A 164 -19.02 -2.35 3.25
CA TRP A 164 -19.55 -2.81 1.97
C TRP A 164 -19.24 -1.82 0.82
N ASP A 165 -19.15 -0.53 1.12
CA ASP A 165 -18.92 0.55 0.19
C ASP A 165 -17.43 0.81 -0.10
N ASP A 166 -16.52 0.12 0.59
CA ASP A 166 -15.09 0.15 0.28
C ASP A 166 -14.68 -0.82 -0.85
N THR A 167 -15.59 -1.66 -1.31
CA THR A 167 -15.34 -2.71 -2.32
C THR A 167 -14.75 -2.20 -3.65
N PRO A 168 -15.09 -1.00 -4.17
CA PRO A 168 -14.50 -0.51 -5.42
C PRO A 168 -13.06 0.01 -5.26
N TYR A 169 -12.56 0.13 -4.05
CA TYR A 169 -11.23 0.69 -3.81
C TYR A 169 -10.14 -0.38 -3.77
N SER A 170 -8.97 -0.01 -4.26
CA SER A 170 -7.81 -0.92 -4.36
C SER A 170 -7.27 -1.41 -3.00
N PHE A 171 -7.62 -0.75 -1.90
CA PHE A 171 -7.23 -1.18 -0.56
C PHE A 171 -8.14 -2.27 0.02
N GLN A 172 -9.27 -2.59 -0.65
CA GLN A 172 -10.19 -3.66 -0.25
C GLN A 172 -10.53 -4.57 -1.42
N PRO A 173 -9.55 -5.27 -2.02
CA PRO A 173 -9.82 -6.27 -3.04
C PRO A 173 -10.57 -7.45 -2.43
N TYR A 174 -11.27 -8.22 -3.25
CA TYR A 174 -11.77 -9.52 -2.84
C TYR A 174 -10.60 -10.46 -2.52
N LEU A 175 -10.69 -11.15 -1.39
CA LEU A 175 -9.67 -12.11 -0.98
C LEU A 175 -9.79 -13.41 -1.75
N SER A 176 -8.73 -13.79 -2.42
CA SER A 176 -8.61 -15.09 -3.09
C SER A 176 -7.19 -15.62 -2.92
N PRO A 177 -7.01 -16.93 -2.68
CA PRO A 177 -5.68 -17.53 -2.69
C PRO A 177 -4.94 -17.37 -4.02
N LEU A 178 -5.67 -17.37 -5.13
CA LEU A 178 -5.13 -17.12 -6.46
C LEU A 178 -5.57 -15.71 -6.91
N MET A 179 -4.64 -14.77 -6.88
CA MET A 179 -4.92 -13.36 -7.13
C MET A 179 -3.76 -12.71 -7.88
N LEU A 180 -4.03 -12.20 -9.07
CA LEU A 180 -3.06 -11.46 -9.87
C LEU A 180 -3.12 -9.96 -9.53
N ASN A 181 -1.95 -9.29 -9.47
CA ASN A 181 -1.85 -7.84 -9.22
C ASN A 181 -2.67 -7.38 -8.00
N LYS A 182 -2.68 -8.16 -6.91
CA LYS A 182 -3.44 -7.84 -5.69
C LYS A 182 -4.96 -7.69 -5.94
N GLY A 183 -5.48 -8.32 -6.99
CA GLY A 183 -6.89 -8.21 -7.38
C GLY A 183 -7.31 -6.83 -7.89
N VAL A 184 -6.36 -6.03 -8.38
CA VAL A 184 -6.58 -4.65 -8.81
C VAL A 184 -6.40 -4.51 -10.32
N VAL A 185 -7.26 -3.73 -10.94
CA VAL A 185 -7.11 -3.28 -12.33
C VAL A 185 -6.62 -1.85 -12.35
N LYS A 186 -5.50 -1.60 -13.02
CA LYS A 186 -4.96 -0.27 -13.25
C LYS A 186 -5.57 0.31 -14.52
N VAL A 187 -6.20 1.47 -14.42
CA VAL A 187 -6.73 2.21 -15.59
C VAL A 187 -5.85 3.41 -15.85
N THR A 188 -5.30 3.48 -17.05
CA THR A 188 -4.54 4.63 -17.55
C THR A 188 -5.40 5.39 -18.56
N ALA A 189 -5.54 6.70 -18.36
CA ALA A 189 -6.26 7.57 -19.27
C ALA A 189 -5.30 8.58 -19.91
N THR A 190 -5.22 8.57 -21.23
CA THR A 190 -4.46 9.56 -22.02
C THR A 190 -5.44 10.52 -22.66
N PRO A 191 -5.41 11.82 -22.32
CA PRO A 191 -6.33 12.79 -22.89
C PRO A 191 -6.08 12.96 -24.41
N GLY A 192 -7.15 13.17 -25.16
CA GLY A 192 -7.13 13.61 -26.55
C GLY A 192 -7.24 15.11 -26.68
N GLU A 193 -7.76 15.59 -27.82
CA GLU A 193 -8.07 16.98 -28.00
C GLU A 193 -9.20 17.44 -27.07
N ARG A 194 -9.34 18.75 -26.89
CA ARG A 194 -10.37 19.30 -26.01
C ARG A 194 -11.77 18.93 -26.49
N GLY A 195 -12.52 18.24 -25.65
CA GLY A 195 -13.86 17.75 -25.93
C GLY A 195 -13.91 16.26 -26.27
N ASP A 196 -12.81 15.67 -26.69
CA ASP A 196 -12.74 14.25 -27.01
C ASP A 196 -12.70 13.38 -25.76
N SER A 197 -13.08 12.12 -25.94
CA SER A 197 -12.87 11.10 -24.93
C SER A 197 -11.38 10.78 -24.78
N ALA A 198 -10.92 10.52 -23.57
CA ALA A 198 -9.57 10.01 -23.34
C ALA A 198 -9.41 8.59 -23.92
N ARG A 199 -8.20 8.26 -24.36
CA ARG A 199 -7.84 6.88 -24.64
C ARG A 199 -7.60 6.15 -23.30
N LEU A 200 -8.28 5.03 -23.11
CA LEU A 200 -8.17 4.23 -21.89
C LEU A 200 -7.42 2.95 -22.16
N GLU A 201 -6.52 2.60 -21.24
CA GLU A 201 -5.79 1.35 -21.20
C GLU A 201 -5.96 0.71 -19.81
N CYS A 202 -6.20 -0.60 -19.76
CA CYS A 202 -6.35 -1.34 -18.52
C CYS A 202 -5.30 -2.44 -18.41
N THR A 203 -4.73 -2.58 -17.23
CA THR A 203 -3.74 -3.60 -16.88
C THR A 203 -4.19 -4.35 -15.63
N PRO A 204 -4.27 -5.71 -15.66
CA PRO A 204 -4.09 -6.57 -16.81
C PRO A 204 -5.21 -6.43 -17.84
N ALA A 205 -4.90 -6.63 -19.11
CA ALA A 205 -5.93 -6.73 -20.16
C ALA A 205 -6.71 -8.04 -20.00
N SER A 206 -8.04 -7.96 -19.92
CA SER A 206 -8.87 -9.14 -19.67
C SER A 206 -10.27 -8.96 -20.24
N SER A 207 -10.88 -10.07 -20.65
CA SER A 207 -12.31 -10.14 -20.96
C SER A 207 -13.19 -10.29 -19.71
N TYR A 208 -12.61 -10.41 -18.51
CA TYR A 208 -13.33 -10.57 -17.25
C TYR A 208 -14.10 -9.32 -16.83
N TYR A 209 -13.71 -8.15 -17.32
CA TYR A 209 -14.37 -6.88 -17.07
C TYR A 209 -14.71 -6.16 -18.38
N THR A 210 -15.68 -5.26 -18.32
CA THR A 210 -16.01 -4.32 -19.39
C THR A 210 -15.63 -2.90 -19.01
N LEU A 211 -15.32 -2.08 -20.02
CA LEU A 211 -14.90 -0.70 -19.81
C LEU A 211 -15.89 0.27 -20.43
N THR A 212 -16.49 1.12 -19.62
CA THR A 212 -17.35 2.22 -20.07
C THR A 212 -16.63 3.55 -19.97
N ASN A 213 -16.28 4.11 -21.12
CA ASN A 213 -15.59 5.39 -21.20
C ASN A 213 -16.60 6.55 -21.28
N LYS A 214 -16.66 7.37 -20.24
CA LYS A 214 -17.46 8.61 -20.16
C LYS A 214 -16.57 9.83 -19.95
N THR A 215 -15.28 9.72 -20.24
CA THR A 215 -14.34 10.82 -20.07
C THR A 215 -14.56 11.90 -21.13
N GLN A 216 -14.16 13.10 -20.78
CA GLN A 216 -14.06 14.23 -21.71
C GLN A 216 -12.79 15.00 -21.41
N SER A 217 -11.91 15.12 -22.40
CA SER A 217 -10.67 15.87 -22.30
C SER A 217 -10.93 17.36 -22.11
N ARG A 218 -10.40 17.93 -21.04
CA ARG A 218 -10.58 19.32 -20.64
C ARG A 218 -9.25 19.97 -20.28
N THR A 219 -9.25 21.25 -19.95
CA THR A 219 -8.08 21.92 -19.40
C THR A 219 -7.68 21.30 -18.05
N PRO A 220 -6.38 21.28 -17.67
CA PRO A 220 -5.91 20.62 -16.46
C PRO A 220 -6.58 21.02 -15.15
N SER A 221 -7.17 22.22 -15.09
CA SER A 221 -7.88 22.75 -13.91
C SER A 221 -9.34 22.30 -13.79
N ALA A 222 -9.89 21.60 -14.78
CA ALA A 222 -11.34 21.46 -14.94
C ALA A 222 -11.98 20.20 -14.36
N GLY A 223 -11.26 19.38 -13.63
CA GLY A 223 -11.87 18.19 -13.03
C GLY A 223 -10.88 17.13 -12.59
N ARG A 224 -11.39 16.09 -11.98
CA ARG A 224 -10.62 14.92 -11.56
C ARG A 224 -11.08 13.71 -12.36
N PHE A 225 -10.13 12.96 -12.85
CA PHE A 225 -10.32 11.63 -13.37
C PHE A 225 -10.87 10.70 -12.25
N ARG A 226 -11.92 9.95 -12.55
CA ARG A 226 -12.53 9.02 -11.61
C ARG A 226 -12.73 7.67 -12.28
N VAL A 227 -12.45 6.63 -11.53
CA VAL A 227 -12.72 5.24 -11.92
C VAL A 227 -13.67 4.65 -10.89
N SER A 228 -14.70 3.98 -11.34
CA SER A 228 -15.64 3.27 -10.48
C SER A 228 -16.01 1.92 -11.10
N ARG A 229 -16.44 0.99 -10.27
CA ARG A 229 -17.00 -0.29 -10.68
C ARG A 229 -18.46 -0.37 -10.24
N ASP A 230 -19.29 -1.13 -10.95
CA ASP A 230 -20.69 -1.38 -10.56
C ASP A 230 -20.78 -2.41 -9.41
N TRP A 231 -20.11 -2.08 -8.32
CA TRP A 231 -19.92 -2.91 -7.13
C TRP A 231 -21.21 -3.24 -6.37
N LEU A 232 -22.24 -2.39 -6.49
CA LEU A 232 -23.55 -2.60 -5.85
C LEU A 232 -24.24 -3.90 -6.31
N VAL A 233 -24.03 -4.27 -7.57
CA VAL A 233 -24.57 -5.50 -8.17
C VAL A 233 -23.49 -6.57 -8.33
N ASN A 234 -22.35 -6.40 -7.69
CA ASN A 234 -21.16 -7.23 -7.83
C ASN A 234 -20.72 -7.42 -9.28
N GLY A 235 -20.93 -6.40 -10.10
CA GLY A 235 -20.61 -6.41 -11.52
C GLY A 235 -19.13 -6.08 -11.78
N ASN A 236 -18.71 -6.37 -12.99
CA ASN A 236 -17.35 -6.11 -13.48
C ASN A 236 -17.31 -5.05 -14.59
N ASN A 237 -18.27 -4.16 -14.63
CA ASN A 237 -18.19 -3.00 -15.52
C ASN A 237 -17.46 -1.86 -14.83
N ILE A 238 -16.35 -1.43 -15.41
CA ILE A 238 -15.52 -0.32 -14.95
C ILE A 238 -15.95 0.93 -15.72
N THR A 239 -16.42 1.93 -15.02
CA THR A 239 -16.79 3.24 -15.60
C THR A 239 -15.71 4.26 -15.29
N VAL A 240 -15.29 4.99 -16.32
CA VAL A 240 -14.29 6.05 -16.24
C VAL A 240 -14.91 7.39 -16.64
N THR A 241 -14.78 8.42 -15.78
CA THR A 241 -15.38 9.75 -15.96
C THR A 241 -14.38 10.87 -15.72
#